data_30f948684489024735fe8169533cbf09
#
_entry.id   30f948684489024735fe8169533cbf09
#
_cell.length_a   1.000
_cell.length_b   1.000
_cell.length_c   1.000
_cell.angle_alpha   90.00
_cell.angle_beta   90.00
_cell.angle_gamma   90.00
#
_symmetry.space_group_name_H-M   'P 1'
#
loop_
_entity.id
_entity.type
_entity.pdbx_description
1 polymer ?
#
loop_
_entity_poly.entity_id
_entity_poly.type
_entity_poly.pdbx_seq_one_letter_code
_entity_poly.pdbx_strand_id
1 'polypeptide(L)'
;MFELVSRELFQPKSTSEQNAYQKMSDAELNQALELIGQQARALGEKNLKLDMARGKPSPAQTALSKSMLDELNSASDLTDNGSLADNYGDPWGLPSARAFAAELTGVPADQVIVNGSSSLNLMHDIISHAVTHGFAGQPSWAEQMAAAKAKGTTLKFLCPAPGYDRHFAITQHYGFENVAVPMTEDGPNMDVVKELVENDSSVKGIWCVPRFANPTGITYSDEVVRAFANLKPAAPDFRIFWDNAYAIHAFVPESEAPQLLNIFDVLAEVAADDVQKNLVIAFASTAKVTFPSSGMAWVAASPADIKEIQSAFKVARVSPEKISQLAHVRFLKDTHGIEAHMQKHAELLRPRFDLVERKLQEGLGDLAVATWSHPKGGYFVSFDGPVGSARAIVSRAHELGVTMTPAGATWPSGKDPFDTNIRIAPSYPTLEELDAALDVFIVAVKQVSARLAKVDRGQSVWG
;
A
#
# COMPACT_ATOMS: atom_id res chain seq x y z
N MET A 1 9.31 25.27 9.36
CA MET A 1 10.22 25.15 8.19
C MET A 1 9.96 23.86 7.38
N PHE A 2 9.65 22.69 8.00
CA PHE A 2 9.40 21.42 7.31
C PHE A 2 8.07 21.35 6.55
N GLU A 3 7.00 22.03 6.97
CA GLU A 3 5.75 22.11 6.18
C GLU A 3 5.90 22.82 4.83
N LEU A 4 6.86 23.73 4.71
CA LEU A 4 7.16 24.46 3.46
C LEU A 4 8.06 23.64 2.52
N VAL A 5 9.04 22.91 3.06
CA VAL A 5 9.93 22.04 2.27
C VAL A 5 9.15 20.89 1.62
N SER A 6 8.12 20.36 2.32
CA SER A 6 7.31 19.27 1.76
C SER A 6 6.46 19.69 0.57
N ARG A 7 5.89 20.90 0.55
CA ARG A 7 4.99 21.35 -0.53
C ARG A 7 5.72 21.69 -1.83
N GLU A 8 6.92 22.25 -1.73
CA GLU A 8 7.73 22.62 -2.91
C GLU A 8 8.30 21.40 -3.64
N LEU A 9 8.48 20.28 -2.94
CA LEU A 9 8.97 19.02 -3.51
C LEU A 9 7.88 18.25 -4.27
N PHE A 10 6.59 18.53 -3.97
CA PHE A 10 5.48 17.87 -4.63
C PHE A 10 4.98 18.73 -5.79
N GLN A 11 4.86 18.13 -6.96
CA GLN A 11 4.19 18.73 -8.10
C GLN A 11 2.80 18.09 -8.23
N PRO A 12 1.72 18.91 -8.38
CA PRO A 12 0.40 18.34 -8.68
C PRO A 12 0.49 17.64 -10.04
N LYS A 13 0.01 16.42 -10.11
CA LYS A 13 -0.06 15.66 -11.38
C LYS A 13 -1.12 16.19 -12.33
N SER A 14 -1.82 17.29 -11.98
CA SER A 14 -2.78 17.92 -12.86
C SER A 14 -2.06 18.50 -14.09
N THR A 15 -2.72 18.38 -15.22
CA THR A 15 -2.25 18.88 -16.51
C THR A 15 -1.81 20.34 -16.41
N SER A 16 -0.61 20.66 -16.89
CA SER A 16 -0.10 22.03 -17.04
C SER A 16 -0.93 22.87 -18.04
N GLU A 17 -1.84 22.23 -18.76
CA GLU A 17 -2.73 22.84 -19.75
C GLU A 17 -4.13 23.04 -19.16
N GLN A 18 -4.82 24.10 -19.62
CA GLN A 18 -6.22 24.33 -19.30
C GLN A 18 -7.08 23.15 -19.75
N ASN A 19 -7.89 22.61 -18.82
CA ASN A 19 -8.84 21.55 -19.12
C ASN A 19 -10.01 22.03 -20.01
N ALA A 20 -10.82 21.10 -20.52
CA ALA A 20 -11.91 21.43 -21.45
C ALA A 20 -12.90 22.45 -20.87
N TYR A 21 -13.24 22.38 -19.58
CA TYR A 21 -14.18 23.33 -18.94
C TYR A 21 -13.60 24.72 -18.80
N GLN A 22 -12.30 24.86 -18.61
CA GLN A 22 -11.61 26.15 -18.57
C GLN A 22 -11.53 26.82 -19.94
N LYS A 23 -11.59 26.05 -21.03
CA LYS A 23 -11.59 26.54 -22.42
C LYS A 23 -12.98 26.95 -22.92
N MET A 24 -14.06 26.48 -22.29
CA MET A 24 -15.45 26.79 -22.67
C MET A 24 -15.79 28.26 -22.44
N SER A 25 -16.67 28.81 -23.26
CA SER A 25 -17.36 30.07 -22.96
C SER A 25 -18.30 29.92 -21.75
N ASP A 26 -18.73 31.03 -21.15
CA ASP A 26 -19.66 30.99 -20.00
C ASP A 26 -21.01 30.32 -20.37
N ALA A 27 -21.49 30.50 -21.58
CA ALA A 27 -22.71 29.86 -22.06
C ALA A 27 -22.54 28.35 -22.18
N GLU A 28 -21.45 27.88 -22.79
CA GLU A 28 -21.13 26.47 -22.94
C GLU A 28 -20.92 25.78 -21.57
N LEU A 29 -20.20 26.46 -20.65
CA LEU A 29 -19.97 25.95 -19.32
C LEU A 29 -21.27 25.81 -18.50
N ASN A 30 -22.19 26.78 -18.61
CA ASN A 30 -23.51 26.72 -17.99
C ASN A 30 -24.34 25.58 -18.56
N GLN A 31 -24.33 25.37 -19.86
CA GLN A 31 -25.02 24.26 -20.52
C GLN A 31 -24.43 22.90 -20.08
N ALA A 32 -23.09 22.79 -20.01
CA ALA A 32 -22.43 21.61 -19.54
C ALA A 32 -22.83 21.27 -18.08
N LEU A 33 -22.84 22.27 -17.19
CA LEU A 33 -23.27 22.11 -15.80
C LEU A 33 -24.74 21.68 -15.67
N GLU A 34 -25.62 22.19 -16.52
CA GLU A 34 -27.02 21.76 -16.55
C GLU A 34 -27.15 20.28 -16.94
N LEU A 35 -26.47 19.86 -18.01
CA LEU A 35 -26.47 18.46 -18.48
C LEU A 35 -25.89 17.50 -17.41
N ILE A 36 -24.76 17.87 -16.81
CA ILE A 36 -24.15 17.11 -15.72
C ILE A 36 -25.10 17.06 -14.51
N GLY A 37 -25.77 18.15 -14.20
CA GLY A 37 -26.78 18.23 -13.15
C GLY A 37 -27.97 17.28 -13.38
N GLN A 38 -28.43 17.15 -14.64
CA GLN A 38 -29.46 16.18 -15.02
C GLN A 38 -28.98 14.75 -14.84
N GLN A 39 -27.76 14.42 -15.26
CA GLN A 39 -27.15 13.11 -15.05
C GLN A 39 -27.02 12.77 -13.56
N ALA A 40 -26.56 13.72 -12.75
CA ALA A 40 -26.43 13.55 -11.30
C ALA A 40 -27.78 13.30 -10.62
N ARG A 41 -28.85 13.99 -11.01
CA ARG A 41 -30.21 13.73 -10.50
C ARG A 41 -30.69 12.32 -10.86
N ALA A 42 -30.53 11.92 -12.12
CA ALA A 42 -30.93 10.58 -12.58
C ALA A 42 -30.17 9.46 -11.86
N LEU A 43 -28.89 9.67 -11.52
CA LEU A 43 -28.10 8.74 -10.69
C LEU A 43 -28.58 8.73 -9.23
N GLY A 44 -28.85 9.89 -8.64
CA GLY A 44 -29.37 10.03 -7.28
C GLY A 44 -30.72 9.32 -7.08
N GLU A 45 -31.60 9.35 -8.07
CA GLU A 45 -32.89 8.65 -8.04
C GLU A 45 -32.74 7.12 -7.97
N LYS A 46 -31.62 6.56 -8.39
CA LYS A 46 -31.33 5.12 -8.28
C LYS A 46 -31.09 4.65 -6.85
N ASN A 47 -30.90 5.56 -5.89
CA ASN A 47 -30.65 5.27 -4.47
C ASN A 47 -29.55 4.20 -4.25
N LEU A 48 -28.44 4.31 -4.96
CA LEU A 48 -27.32 3.36 -4.91
C LEU A 48 -26.69 3.34 -3.51
N LYS A 49 -26.14 2.17 -3.12
CA LYS A 49 -25.37 1.98 -1.89
C LYS A 49 -24.15 1.11 -2.21
N LEU A 50 -23.17 1.71 -2.86
CA LEU A 50 -22.00 1.02 -3.39
C LEU A 50 -20.74 1.43 -2.61
N ASP A 51 -19.76 0.51 -2.52
CA ASP A 51 -18.53 0.72 -1.76
C ASP A 51 -17.29 0.43 -2.65
N MET A 52 -16.54 1.48 -2.96
CA MET A 52 -15.24 1.41 -3.61
C MET A 52 -14.09 1.85 -2.68
N ALA A 53 -14.32 1.89 -1.35
CA ALA A 53 -13.32 2.38 -0.39
C ALA A 53 -12.23 1.34 -0.06
N ARG A 54 -12.57 0.05 -0.09
CA ARG A 54 -11.74 -1.02 0.49
C ARG A 54 -11.14 -1.94 -0.56
N GLY A 55 -9.81 -1.92 -0.65
CA GLY A 55 -9.03 -2.93 -1.38
C GLY A 55 -8.94 -4.24 -0.60
N LYS A 56 -10.00 -5.04 -0.63
CA LYS A 56 -10.06 -6.38 -0.04
C LYS A 56 -10.45 -7.41 -1.11
N PRO A 57 -10.08 -8.70 -0.95
CA PRO A 57 -10.53 -9.75 -1.84
C PRO A 57 -12.06 -9.82 -1.90
N SER A 58 -12.61 -9.99 -3.08
CA SER A 58 -14.04 -10.25 -3.29
C SER A 58 -14.45 -11.66 -2.80
N PRO A 59 -15.74 -11.92 -2.61
CA PRO A 59 -16.22 -13.28 -2.31
C PRO A 59 -15.78 -14.32 -3.33
N ALA A 60 -15.69 -13.97 -4.61
CA ALA A 60 -15.18 -14.86 -5.66
C ALA A 60 -13.69 -15.19 -5.47
N GLN A 61 -12.87 -14.23 -5.09
CA GLN A 61 -11.46 -14.46 -4.80
C GLN A 61 -11.28 -15.36 -3.57
N THR A 62 -11.99 -15.11 -2.47
CA THR A 62 -11.90 -15.97 -1.28
C THR A 62 -12.44 -17.38 -1.54
N ALA A 63 -13.40 -17.53 -2.46
CA ALA A 63 -13.92 -18.84 -2.86
C ALA A 63 -12.84 -19.72 -3.53
N LEU A 64 -11.83 -19.15 -4.18
CA LEU A 64 -10.71 -19.90 -4.77
C LEU A 64 -9.92 -20.70 -3.74
N SER A 65 -9.92 -20.26 -2.49
CA SER A 65 -9.19 -20.90 -1.38
C SER A 65 -10.05 -21.81 -0.50
N LYS A 66 -11.34 -21.99 -0.81
CA LYS A 66 -12.23 -22.80 0.06
C LYS A 66 -11.75 -24.23 0.26
N SER A 67 -11.16 -24.86 -0.77
CA SER A 67 -10.62 -26.20 -0.67
C SER A 67 -9.42 -26.32 0.31
N MET A 68 -8.77 -25.22 0.66
CA MET A 68 -7.76 -25.21 1.71
C MET A 68 -8.33 -25.68 3.07
N LEU A 69 -9.63 -25.49 3.31
CA LEU A 69 -10.28 -25.96 4.54
C LEU A 69 -10.39 -27.49 4.62
N ASP A 70 -10.23 -28.19 3.50
CA ASP A 70 -10.27 -29.64 3.41
C ASP A 70 -8.87 -30.27 3.54
N GLU A 71 -7.80 -29.46 3.52
CA GLU A 71 -6.41 -29.93 3.65
C GLU A 71 -6.11 -30.55 5.02
N LEU A 72 -6.80 -30.08 6.05
CA LEU A 72 -6.68 -30.55 7.41
C LEU A 72 -8.03 -30.97 7.99
N ASN A 73 -8.09 -32.21 8.48
CA ASN A 73 -9.27 -32.78 9.14
C ASN A 73 -8.83 -33.65 10.33
N SER A 74 -9.78 -34.26 11.03
CA SER A 74 -9.48 -35.06 12.25
C SER A 74 -8.61 -36.31 12.00
N ALA A 75 -8.42 -36.73 10.75
CA ALA A 75 -7.57 -37.85 10.38
C ALA A 75 -6.21 -37.44 9.80
N SER A 76 -5.99 -36.11 9.64
CA SER A 76 -4.74 -35.60 9.07
C SER A 76 -3.55 -35.83 10.01
N ASP A 77 -2.41 -36.17 9.43
CA ASP A 77 -1.13 -36.06 10.11
C ASP A 77 -0.79 -34.59 10.27
N LEU A 78 -0.59 -34.13 11.51
CA LEU A 78 -0.27 -32.74 11.84
C LEU A 78 1.22 -32.54 12.11
N THR A 79 2.06 -33.45 11.65
CA THR A 79 3.52 -33.30 11.70
C THR A 79 4.07 -32.56 10.50
N ASP A 80 5.09 -31.75 10.70
CA ASP A 80 5.86 -31.03 9.69
C ASP A 80 7.36 -31.14 10.01
N ASN A 81 8.09 -31.97 9.25
CA ASN A 81 9.54 -32.14 9.42
C ASN A 81 9.97 -32.37 10.89
N GLY A 82 9.20 -33.17 11.65
CA GLY A 82 9.43 -33.46 13.05
C GLY A 82 8.82 -32.48 14.04
N SER A 83 8.22 -31.39 13.58
CA SER A 83 7.46 -30.45 14.38
C SER A 83 5.99 -30.86 14.47
N LEU A 84 5.31 -30.53 15.59
CA LEU A 84 3.89 -30.77 15.78
C LEU A 84 3.09 -29.47 15.58
N ALA A 85 2.25 -29.42 14.55
CA ALA A 85 1.44 -28.23 14.27
C ALA A 85 0.33 -27.98 15.31
N ASP A 86 -0.11 -29.03 15.99
CA ASP A 86 -1.19 -29.01 17.00
C ASP A 86 -0.69 -28.79 18.43
N ASN A 87 0.61 -28.58 18.67
CA ASN A 87 1.18 -28.41 20.00
C ASN A 87 2.13 -27.20 20.06
N TYR A 88 2.57 -26.83 21.22
CA TYR A 88 3.59 -25.81 21.43
C TYR A 88 4.91 -26.17 20.73
N GLY A 89 5.74 -25.18 20.53
CA GLY A 89 7.03 -25.29 19.86
C GLY A 89 7.08 -24.43 18.58
N ASP A 90 8.23 -24.50 17.91
CA ASP A 90 8.49 -23.76 16.66
C ASP A 90 8.08 -22.28 16.72
N PRO A 91 8.60 -21.51 17.67
CA PRO A 91 8.16 -20.14 17.93
C PRO A 91 8.35 -19.21 16.72
N TRP A 92 9.13 -19.65 15.74
CA TRP A 92 9.44 -18.88 14.51
C TRP A 92 8.64 -19.37 13.31
N GLY A 93 7.70 -20.30 13.50
CA GLY A 93 6.91 -20.92 12.44
C GLY A 93 7.39 -22.32 12.07
N LEU A 94 6.50 -23.09 11.47
CA LEU A 94 6.81 -24.44 10.98
C LEU A 94 7.97 -24.42 9.98
N PRO A 95 8.82 -25.46 9.98
CA PRO A 95 9.94 -25.56 9.04
C PRO A 95 9.53 -25.39 7.58
N SER A 96 8.44 -26.04 7.14
CA SER A 96 7.94 -25.91 5.77
C SER A 96 7.39 -24.52 5.46
N ALA A 97 6.70 -23.88 6.42
CA ALA A 97 6.19 -22.52 6.25
C ALA A 97 7.34 -21.49 6.13
N ARG A 98 8.41 -21.66 6.91
CA ARG A 98 9.60 -20.82 6.82
C ARG A 98 10.33 -21.04 5.49
N ALA A 99 10.46 -22.29 5.03
CA ALA A 99 11.07 -22.59 3.74
C ALA A 99 10.26 -21.99 2.58
N PHE A 100 8.93 -22.11 2.61
CA PHE A 100 8.04 -21.50 1.62
C PHE A 100 8.17 -19.97 1.58
N ALA A 101 8.14 -19.31 2.74
CA ALA A 101 8.30 -17.87 2.82
C ALA A 101 9.71 -17.41 2.41
N ALA A 102 10.74 -18.18 2.70
CA ALA A 102 12.13 -17.95 2.33
C ALA A 102 12.30 -17.99 0.80
N GLU A 103 11.73 -18.96 0.13
CA GLU A 103 11.74 -19.09 -1.32
C GLU A 103 11.08 -17.87 -2.00
N LEU A 104 9.90 -17.45 -1.51
CA LEU A 104 9.20 -16.27 -2.04
C LEU A 104 9.93 -14.95 -1.77
N THR A 105 10.73 -14.88 -0.71
CA THR A 105 11.45 -13.66 -0.35
C THR A 105 12.87 -13.62 -0.92
N GLY A 106 13.42 -14.78 -1.28
CA GLY A 106 14.78 -14.91 -1.79
C GLY A 106 15.85 -14.81 -0.70
N VAL A 107 15.57 -15.33 0.51
CA VAL A 107 16.53 -15.35 1.63
C VAL A 107 16.59 -16.75 2.25
N PRO A 108 17.64 -17.09 3.04
CA PRO A 108 17.69 -18.35 3.79
C PRO A 108 16.54 -18.46 4.80
N ALA A 109 16.05 -19.69 5.03
CA ALA A 109 14.92 -19.94 5.95
C ALA A 109 15.21 -19.58 7.42
N ASP A 110 16.46 -19.52 7.84
CA ASP A 110 16.86 -19.04 9.18
C ASP A 110 16.77 -17.51 9.33
N GLN A 111 16.62 -16.79 8.22
CA GLN A 111 16.35 -15.36 8.17
C GLN A 111 14.84 -15.04 8.05
N VAL A 112 13.97 -16.00 8.29
CA VAL A 112 12.51 -15.83 8.19
C VAL A 112 11.83 -16.25 9.48
N ILE A 113 10.85 -15.44 9.89
CA ILE A 113 9.89 -15.77 10.96
C ILE A 113 8.49 -15.75 10.36
N VAL A 114 7.75 -16.85 10.49
CA VAL A 114 6.34 -16.93 10.08
C VAL A 114 5.47 -16.85 11.32
N ASN A 115 4.67 -15.79 11.42
CA ASN A 115 3.86 -15.54 12.61
C ASN A 115 2.66 -14.63 12.29
N GLY A 116 1.49 -15.00 12.81
CA GLY A 116 0.26 -14.24 12.60
C GLY A 116 -0.32 -14.34 11.19
N SER A 117 -1.41 -13.63 10.97
CA SER A 117 -2.18 -13.67 9.73
C SER A 117 -1.94 -12.47 8.79
N SER A 118 -1.29 -11.43 9.27
CA SER A 118 -1.13 -10.16 8.56
C SER A 118 0.24 -9.54 8.78
N SER A 119 0.90 -9.12 7.70
CA SER A 119 2.16 -8.36 7.76
C SER A 119 2.05 -7.08 8.58
N LEU A 120 0.87 -6.44 8.58
CA LEU A 120 0.64 -5.23 9.38
C LEU A 120 0.85 -5.45 10.87
N ASN A 121 0.44 -6.61 11.41
CA ASN A 121 0.65 -6.94 12.82
C ASN A 121 2.13 -7.09 13.13
N LEU A 122 2.89 -7.74 12.25
CA LEU A 122 4.34 -7.91 12.42
C LEU A 122 5.08 -6.56 12.39
N MET A 123 4.69 -5.66 11.47
CA MET A 123 5.22 -4.29 11.41
C MET A 123 4.94 -3.52 12.70
N HIS A 124 3.69 -3.58 13.19
CA HIS A 124 3.31 -2.94 14.45
C HIS A 124 4.12 -3.49 15.64
N ASP A 125 4.27 -4.80 15.73
CA ASP A 125 5.00 -5.45 16.84
C ASP A 125 6.49 -5.05 16.85
N ILE A 126 7.13 -4.95 15.68
CA ILE A 126 8.53 -4.54 15.56
C ILE A 126 8.69 -3.06 15.92
N ILE A 127 7.80 -2.18 15.45
CA ILE A 127 7.78 -0.76 15.86
C ILE A 127 7.56 -0.64 17.36
N SER A 128 6.61 -1.41 17.93
CA SER A 128 6.33 -1.43 19.38
C SER A 128 7.57 -1.83 20.17
N HIS A 129 8.29 -2.87 19.71
CA HIS A 129 9.54 -3.30 20.33
C HIS A 129 10.60 -2.19 20.28
N ALA A 130 10.83 -1.61 19.13
CA ALA A 130 11.80 -0.54 18.98
C ALA A 130 11.47 0.69 19.86
N VAL A 131 10.18 1.03 19.98
CA VAL A 131 9.71 2.12 20.86
C VAL A 131 9.99 1.81 22.33
N THR A 132 9.80 0.57 22.77
CA THR A 132 9.87 0.20 24.20
C THR A 132 11.26 -0.27 24.64
N HIS A 133 12.03 -0.91 23.76
CA HIS A 133 13.31 -1.57 24.08
C HIS A 133 14.50 -1.09 23.26
N GLY A 134 14.26 -0.34 22.18
CA GLY A 134 15.28 0.03 21.21
C GLY A 134 15.43 -0.97 20.07
N PHE A 135 16.36 -0.70 19.17
CA PHE A 135 16.70 -1.56 18.03
C PHE A 135 18.18 -1.37 17.68
N ALA A 136 18.83 -2.41 17.16
CA ALA A 136 20.25 -2.38 16.78
C ALA A 136 21.18 -1.89 17.92
N GLY A 137 20.90 -2.27 19.15
CA GLY A 137 21.69 -1.90 20.32
C GLY A 137 21.58 -0.41 20.72
N GLN A 138 20.66 0.35 20.14
CA GLN A 138 20.40 1.74 20.48
C GLN A 138 19.37 1.84 21.63
N PRO A 139 19.34 2.96 22.37
CA PRO A 139 18.28 3.24 23.34
C PRO A 139 16.87 3.12 22.71
N SER A 140 15.88 2.86 23.54
CA SER A 140 14.48 2.80 23.07
C SER A 140 14.09 4.08 22.31
N TRP A 141 13.25 3.93 21.29
CA TRP A 141 12.78 5.12 20.57
C TRP A 141 11.98 6.05 21.47
N ALA A 142 11.34 5.54 22.55
CA ALA A 142 10.70 6.40 23.55
C ALA A 142 11.71 7.28 24.29
N GLU A 143 12.86 6.74 24.70
CA GLU A 143 13.95 7.53 25.30
C GLU A 143 14.53 8.55 24.31
N GLN A 144 14.73 8.12 23.07
CA GLN A 144 15.19 9.01 22.00
C GLN A 144 14.19 10.13 21.68
N MET A 145 12.86 9.83 21.68
CA MET A 145 11.80 10.83 21.54
C MET A 145 11.81 11.84 22.69
N ALA A 146 11.99 11.36 23.93
CA ALA A 146 12.08 12.24 25.10
C ALA A 146 13.29 13.19 25.00
N ALA A 147 14.44 12.66 24.56
CA ALA A 147 15.66 13.45 24.33
C ALA A 147 15.51 14.45 23.18
N ALA A 148 14.84 14.06 22.09
CA ALA A 148 14.53 14.94 20.96
C ALA A 148 13.59 16.07 21.36
N LYS A 149 12.52 15.75 22.11
CA LYS A 149 11.55 16.72 22.61
C LYS A 149 12.20 17.78 23.51
N ALA A 150 13.16 17.38 24.34
CA ALA A 150 13.92 18.33 25.17
C ALA A 150 14.73 19.34 24.33
N LYS A 151 15.02 19.02 23.07
CA LYS A 151 15.70 19.88 22.08
C LYS A 151 14.73 20.58 21.12
N GLY A 152 13.41 20.46 21.33
CA GLY A 152 12.39 21.03 20.45
C GLY A 152 12.22 20.31 19.11
N THR A 153 12.63 19.03 19.03
CA THR A 153 12.51 18.18 17.83
C THR A 153 11.77 16.90 18.14
N THR A 154 11.56 16.03 17.17
CA THR A 154 10.96 14.69 17.35
C THR A 154 11.62 13.68 16.45
N LEU A 155 11.35 12.38 16.67
CA LEU A 155 11.75 11.33 15.75
C LEU A 155 10.82 11.32 14.53
N LYS A 156 11.38 10.96 13.39
CA LYS A 156 10.73 11.00 12.08
C LYS A 156 10.65 9.63 11.44
N PHE A 157 9.60 9.45 10.66
CA PHE A 157 9.42 8.29 9.80
C PHE A 157 9.03 8.73 8.40
N LEU A 158 9.74 8.27 7.38
CA LEU A 158 9.50 8.67 6.01
C LEU A 158 8.31 7.89 5.42
N CYS A 159 7.44 8.61 4.74
CA CYS A 159 6.17 8.16 4.21
C CYS A 159 6.06 8.51 2.73
N PRO A 160 6.50 7.64 1.80
CA PRO A 160 6.21 7.84 0.38
C PRO A 160 4.71 8.05 0.17
N ALA A 161 4.36 9.18 -0.47
CA ALA A 161 2.97 9.61 -0.62
C ALA A 161 2.67 10.03 -2.07
N PRO A 162 1.48 9.68 -2.60
CA PRO A 162 0.42 8.94 -1.90
C PRO A 162 0.83 7.49 -1.56
N GLY A 163 0.43 6.99 -0.38
CA GLY A 163 0.85 5.71 0.16
C GLY A 163 -0.21 5.00 1.02
N TYR A 164 0.20 3.97 1.76
CA TYR A 164 -0.72 3.15 2.54
C TYR A 164 -1.00 3.77 3.93
N ASP A 165 -2.24 4.19 4.13
CA ASP A 165 -2.72 4.88 5.33
C ASP A 165 -2.46 4.13 6.66
N ARG A 166 -2.46 2.80 6.65
CA ARG A 166 -2.22 2.00 7.86
C ARG A 166 -0.78 2.05 8.33
N HIS A 167 0.18 2.14 7.42
CA HIS A 167 1.58 2.38 7.76
C HIS A 167 1.73 3.70 8.52
N PHE A 168 1.16 4.76 7.99
CA PHE A 168 1.22 6.09 8.60
C PHE A 168 0.54 6.11 9.99
N ALA A 169 -0.57 5.37 10.14
CA ALA A 169 -1.28 5.26 11.40
C ALA A 169 -0.44 4.59 12.49
N ILE A 170 0.39 3.57 12.15
CA ILE A 170 1.27 2.92 13.13
C ILE A 170 2.27 3.93 13.70
N THR A 171 3.01 4.61 12.85
CA THR A 171 4.04 5.57 13.29
C THR A 171 3.43 6.79 13.97
N GLN A 172 2.29 7.28 13.50
CA GLN A 172 1.54 8.34 14.17
C GLN A 172 1.07 7.94 15.58
N HIS A 173 0.61 6.69 15.76
CA HIS A 173 0.18 6.16 17.06
C HIS A 173 1.30 6.23 18.10
N TYR A 174 2.53 5.97 17.68
CA TYR A 174 3.71 6.04 18.56
C TYR A 174 4.33 7.44 18.68
N GLY A 175 3.78 8.45 18.02
CA GLY A 175 4.20 9.84 18.16
C GLY A 175 5.36 10.27 17.25
N PHE A 176 5.63 9.52 16.20
CA PHE A 176 6.55 9.97 15.15
C PHE A 176 5.97 11.12 14.33
N GLU A 177 6.82 12.01 13.88
CA GLU A 177 6.53 12.90 12.76
C GLU A 177 6.60 12.09 11.46
N ASN A 178 5.47 11.92 10.80
CA ASN A 178 5.41 11.29 9.50
C ASN A 178 5.78 12.32 8.42
N VAL A 179 6.93 12.15 7.79
CA VAL A 179 7.44 13.03 6.76
C VAL A 179 7.07 12.48 5.39
N ALA A 180 6.25 13.20 4.65
CA ALA A 180 5.88 12.81 3.29
C ALA A 180 7.09 12.89 2.35
N VAL A 181 7.26 11.85 1.52
CA VAL A 181 8.27 11.78 0.45
C VAL A 181 7.55 11.66 -0.89
N PRO A 182 7.89 12.46 -1.91
CA PRO A 182 7.25 12.36 -3.22
C PRO A 182 7.45 10.98 -3.86
N MET A 183 6.35 10.44 -4.43
CA MET A 183 6.42 9.29 -5.33
C MET A 183 6.62 9.77 -6.76
N THR A 184 7.55 9.13 -7.47
CA THR A 184 7.77 9.25 -8.91
C THR A 184 7.15 8.06 -9.66
N GLU A 185 7.33 7.97 -10.95
CA GLU A 185 6.89 6.80 -11.74
C GLU A 185 7.72 5.55 -11.45
N ASP A 186 8.94 5.72 -10.91
CA ASP A 186 9.89 4.65 -10.61
C ASP A 186 9.91 4.22 -9.14
N GLY A 187 9.19 4.93 -8.27
CA GLY A 187 9.18 4.72 -6.82
C GLY A 187 9.35 6.02 -6.04
N PRO A 188 9.77 6.00 -4.77
CA PRO A 188 10.04 7.20 -4.00
C PRO A 188 11.17 8.05 -4.63
N ASN A 189 11.06 9.38 -4.50
CA ASN A 189 12.16 10.27 -4.89
C ASN A 189 13.39 10.01 -4.02
N MET A 190 14.37 9.30 -4.58
CA MET A 190 15.55 8.84 -3.85
C MET A 190 16.54 9.96 -3.48
N ASP A 191 16.53 11.09 -4.16
CA ASP A 191 17.34 12.25 -3.77
C ASP A 191 16.83 12.81 -2.43
N VAL A 192 15.49 12.92 -2.27
CA VAL A 192 14.87 13.34 -1.03
C VAL A 192 15.07 12.31 0.09
N VAL A 193 14.91 11.02 -0.22
CA VAL A 193 15.13 9.94 0.75
C VAL A 193 16.56 9.98 1.26
N LYS A 194 17.53 10.03 0.35
CA LYS A 194 18.97 10.05 0.67
C LYS A 194 19.33 11.27 1.53
N GLU A 195 18.89 12.46 1.11
CA GLU A 195 19.14 13.69 1.87
C GLU A 195 18.67 13.59 3.33
N LEU A 196 17.45 13.09 3.54
CA LEU A 196 16.88 12.96 4.88
C LEU A 196 17.53 11.84 5.71
N VAL A 197 17.76 10.68 5.10
CA VAL A 197 18.30 9.50 5.80
C VAL A 197 19.77 9.66 6.17
N GLU A 198 20.57 10.23 5.28
CA GLU A 198 22.01 10.34 5.47
C GLU A 198 22.42 11.55 6.33
N ASN A 199 21.55 12.58 6.47
CA ASN A 199 21.88 13.82 7.19
C ASN A 199 21.07 14.06 8.47
N ASP A 200 20.03 13.23 8.75
CA ASP A 200 19.19 13.42 9.92
C ASP A 200 19.05 12.13 10.73
N SER A 201 19.76 12.05 11.85
CA SER A 201 19.71 10.90 12.77
C SER A 201 18.37 10.74 13.51
N SER A 202 17.44 11.70 13.40
CA SER A 202 16.08 11.57 13.93
C SER A 202 15.19 10.70 13.03
N VAL A 203 15.58 10.44 11.78
CA VAL A 203 14.86 9.55 10.85
C VAL A 203 15.12 8.10 11.21
N LYS A 204 14.09 7.37 11.60
CA LYS A 204 14.18 5.99 12.11
C LYS A 204 13.73 4.93 11.12
N GLY A 205 13.01 5.31 10.10
CA GLY A 205 12.61 4.36 9.07
C GLY A 205 11.87 5.00 7.91
N ILE A 206 11.58 4.16 6.93
CA ILE A 206 10.78 4.47 5.76
C ILE A 206 9.81 3.32 5.48
N TRP A 207 8.57 3.66 5.16
CA TRP A 207 7.58 2.71 4.67
C TRP A 207 7.70 2.51 3.16
N CYS A 208 7.83 1.27 2.70
CA CYS A 208 7.91 0.94 1.28
C CYS A 208 6.88 -0.13 0.92
N VAL A 209 6.17 0.08 -0.20
CA VAL A 209 5.38 -0.96 -0.88
C VAL A 209 5.95 -1.11 -2.28
N PRO A 210 6.96 -1.99 -2.47
CA PRO A 210 7.86 -1.90 -3.61
C PRO A 210 7.26 -2.45 -4.92
N ARG A 211 6.27 -3.33 -4.87
CA ARG A 211 5.60 -3.87 -6.06
C ARG A 211 4.11 -3.57 -6.00
N PHE A 212 3.58 -3.01 -7.09
CA PHE A 212 2.17 -2.59 -7.21
C PHE A 212 1.70 -1.74 -6.03
N ALA A 213 2.47 -0.69 -5.72
CA ALA A 213 2.31 0.17 -4.55
C ALA A 213 0.86 0.64 -4.36
N ASN A 214 0.42 0.70 -3.11
CA ASN A 214 -0.89 1.23 -2.73
C ASN A 214 -0.78 2.74 -2.45
N PRO A 215 -1.48 3.64 -3.18
CA PRO A 215 -2.49 3.35 -4.22
C PRO A 215 -1.96 3.40 -5.66
N THR A 216 -0.69 3.74 -5.89
CA THR A 216 -0.15 4.17 -7.19
C THR A 216 -0.08 3.05 -8.23
N GLY A 217 0.01 1.79 -7.80
CA GLY A 217 0.23 0.64 -8.69
C GLY A 217 1.67 0.55 -9.23
N ILE A 218 2.57 1.42 -8.79
CA ILE A 218 3.97 1.47 -9.23
C ILE A 218 4.74 0.27 -8.67
N THR A 219 5.66 -0.26 -9.48
CA THR A 219 6.73 -1.16 -9.04
C THR A 219 8.04 -0.38 -9.07
N TYR A 220 8.83 -0.47 -8.01
CA TYR A 220 10.10 0.25 -7.92
C TYR A 220 11.05 -0.22 -9.00
N SER A 221 11.72 0.72 -9.67
CA SER A 221 12.74 0.41 -10.67
C SER A 221 14.00 -0.17 -10.02
N ASP A 222 14.83 -0.82 -10.85
CA ASP A 222 16.11 -1.36 -10.39
C ASP A 222 17.00 -0.27 -9.79
N GLU A 223 16.97 0.94 -10.36
CA GLU A 223 17.71 2.10 -9.89
C GLU A 223 17.27 2.52 -8.50
N VAL A 224 15.96 2.54 -8.24
CA VAL A 224 15.38 2.86 -6.93
C VAL A 224 15.75 1.79 -5.91
N VAL A 225 15.64 0.50 -6.25
CA VAL A 225 16.05 -0.59 -5.34
C VAL A 225 17.54 -0.52 -5.01
N ARG A 226 18.39 -0.29 -6.02
CA ARG A 226 19.85 -0.10 -5.82
C ARG A 226 20.15 1.14 -4.99
N ALA A 227 19.42 2.23 -5.17
CA ALA A 227 19.57 3.43 -4.36
C ALA A 227 19.23 3.18 -2.89
N PHE A 228 18.17 2.42 -2.60
CA PHE A 228 17.84 1.99 -1.23
C PHE A 228 18.96 1.17 -0.60
N ALA A 229 19.52 0.19 -1.31
CA ALA A 229 20.58 -0.67 -0.80
C ALA A 229 21.89 0.09 -0.54
N ASN A 230 22.11 1.23 -1.21
CA ASN A 230 23.30 2.06 -1.06
C ASN A 230 23.14 3.18 -0.02
N LEU A 231 22.02 3.30 0.69
CA LEU A 231 21.82 4.30 1.74
C LEU A 231 22.84 4.12 2.88
N LYS A 232 23.29 5.25 3.41
CA LYS A 232 24.20 5.34 4.57
C LYS A 232 23.52 6.12 5.69
N PRO A 233 22.63 5.49 6.46
CA PRO A 233 21.84 6.20 7.44
C PRO A 233 22.69 6.87 8.52
N ALA A 234 22.32 8.12 8.87
CA ALA A 234 22.88 8.82 10.02
C ALA A 234 22.47 8.16 11.36
N ALA A 235 21.36 7.43 11.38
CA ALA A 235 20.87 6.67 12.53
C ALA A 235 21.20 5.17 12.36
N PRO A 236 21.96 4.51 13.27
CA PRO A 236 22.30 3.09 13.16
C PRO A 236 21.09 2.18 13.34
N ASP A 237 20.02 2.69 13.96
CA ASP A 237 18.72 2.01 14.17
C ASP A 237 17.67 2.35 13.09
N PHE A 238 18.07 2.98 11.98
CA PHE A 238 17.21 3.18 10.80
C PHE A 238 16.92 1.86 10.10
N ARG A 239 15.65 1.65 9.68
CA ARG A 239 15.25 0.48 8.88
C ARG A 239 14.31 0.86 7.75
N ILE A 240 14.45 0.15 6.63
CA ILE A 240 13.52 0.15 5.51
C ILE A 240 12.46 -0.93 5.79
N PHE A 241 11.22 -0.53 6.02
CA PHE A 241 10.08 -1.43 6.18
C PHE A 241 9.55 -1.76 4.79
N TRP A 242 9.97 -2.91 4.26
CA TRP A 242 9.74 -3.36 2.89
C TRP A 242 8.50 -4.25 2.83
N ASP A 243 7.29 -3.64 2.76
CA ASP A 243 6.01 -4.35 2.74
C ASP A 243 5.69 -4.84 1.33
N ASN A 244 6.09 -6.06 1.00
CA ASN A 244 5.86 -6.67 -0.29
C ASN A 244 4.48 -7.36 -0.36
N ALA A 245 3.42 -6.65 0.05
CA ALA A 245 2.06 -7.15 0.16
C ALA A 245 1.47 -7.63 -1.18
N TYR A 246 2.03 -7.20 -2.30
CA TYR A 246 1.56 -7.49 -3.66
C TYR A 246 2.60 -8.21 -4.52
N ALA A 247 3.59 -8.85 -3.91
CA ALA A 247 4.70 -9.51 -4.59
C ALA A 247 4.29 -10.38 -5.80
N ILE A 248 3.14 -11.04 -5.71
CA ILE A 248 2.63 -12.00 -6.69
C ILE A 248 1.24 -11.64 -7.23
N HIS A 249 0.88 -10.36 -7.20
CA HIS A 249 -0.47 -9.89 -7.56
C HIS A 249 -0.54 -9.25 -8.94
N ALA A 250 0.27 -9.70 -9.90
CA ALA A 250 0.12 -9.32 -11.29
C ALA A 250 -1.22 -9.86 -11.84
N PHE A 251 -1.95 -9.06 -12.61
CA PHE A 251 -3.14 -9.51 -13.34
C PHE A 251 -2.95 -9.45 -14.86
N VAL A 252 -1.74 -9.17 -15.31
CA VAL A 252 -1.26 -9.35 -16.68
C VAL A 252 -0.34 -10.59 -16.73
N PRO A 253 -0.01 -11.14 -17.91
CA PRO A 253 1.02 -12.18 -18.05
C PRO A 253 2.33 -11.74 -17.38
N GLU A 254 3.04 -12.68 -16.75
CA GLU A 254 4.29 -12.36 -16.03
C GLU A 254 5.34 -11.71 -16.93
N SER A 255 5.36 -12.07 -18.21
CA SER A 255 6.24 -11.43 -19.21
C SER A 255 5.95 -9.95 -19.46
N GLU A 256 4.77 -9.46 -19.08
CA GLU A 256 4.33 -8.08 -19.22
C GLU A 256 4.30 -7.33 -17.88
N ALA A 257 4.39 -8.07 -16.78
CA ALA A 257 4.39 -7.51 -15.43
C ALA A 257 5.75 -6.89 -15.10
N PRO A 258 5.78 -5.72 -14.47
CA PRO A 258 7.02 -5.14 -13.98
C PRO A 258 7.63 -6.06 -12.91
N GLN A 259 8.91 -6.37 -13.08
CA GLN A 259 9.68 -7.18 -12.14
C GLN A 259 10.25 -6.28 -11.05
N LEU A 260 10.34 -6.81 -9.85
CA LEU A 260 11.00 -6.14 -8.71
C LEU A 260 12.34 -6.80 -8.47
N LEU A 261 13.40 -6.01 -8.56
CA LEU A 261 14.74 -6.48 -8.18
C LEU A 261 14.76 -6.89 -6.69
N ASN A 262 15.38 -8.03 -6.39
CA ASN A 262 15.47 -8.47 -4.99
C ASN A 262 16.47 -7.60 -4.22
N ILE A 263 15.98 -6.87 -3.24
CA ILE A 263 16.81 -5.93 -2.46
C ILE A 263 17.87 -6.66 -1.60
N PHE A 264 17.60 -7.90 -1.17
CA PHE A 264 18.59 -8.68 -0.40
C PHE A 264 19.77 -9.12 -1.26
N ASP A 265 19.55 -9.45 -2.55
CA ASP A 265 20.63 -9.76 -3.48
C ASP A 265 21.50 -8.53 -3.69
N VAL A 266 20.88 -7.36 -3.89
CA VAL A 266 21.62 -6.09 -4.03
C VAL A 266 22.41 -5.76 -2.76
N LEU A 267 21.81 -5.92 -1.58
CA LEU A 267 22.53 -5.72 -0.31
C LEU A 267 23.72 -6.65 -0.16
N ALA A 268 23.59 -7.91 -0.57
CA ALA A 268 24.70 -8.86 -0.55
C ALA A 268 25.87 -8.43 -1.47
N GLU A 269 25.58 -7.71 -2.55
CA GLU A 269 26.58 -7.17 -3.47
C GLU A 269 27.27 -5.90 -2.93
N VAL A 270 26.52 -4.97 -2.30
CA VAL A 270 26.99 -3.60 -2.05
C VAL A 270 27.26 -3.26 -0.59
N ALA A 271 26.72 -4.02 0.38
CA ALA A 271 26.81 -3.67 1.79
C ALA A 271 28.25 -3.70 2.30
N ALA A 272 28.78 -2.54 2.68
CA ALA A 272 30.15 -2.36 3.12
C ALA A 272 30.32 -2.57 4.64
N ASP A 273 29.28 -2.38 5.42
CA ASP A 273 29.30 -2.46 6.88
C ASP A 273 28.02 -3.11 7.44
N ASP A 274 27.98 -3.29 8.75
CA ASP A 274 26.86 -3.96 9.41
C ASP A 274 25.57 -3.10 9.42
N VAL A 275 25.68 -1.78 9.34
CA VAL A 275 24.49 -0.91 9.23
C VAL A 275 23.82 -1.16 7.89
N GLN A 276 24.58 -1.19 6.80
CA GLN A 276 24.04 -1.47 5.46
C GLN A 276 23.48 -2.90 5.35
N LYS A 277 24.15 -3.91 5.90
CA LYS A 277 23.63 -5.31 5.92
C LYS A 277 22.28 -5.43 6.60
N ASN A 278 22.01 -4.57 7.57
CA ASN A 278 20.81 -4.59 8.41
C ASN A 278 19.77 -3.55 7.98
N LEU A 279 19.82 -2.99 6.76
CA LEU A 279 18.93 -1.91 6.33
C LEU A 279 17.47 -2.35 6.20
N VAL A 280 17.20 -3.58 5.78
CA VAL A 280 15.89 -4.01 5.31
C VAL A 280 15.24 -5.01 6.26
N ILE A 281 14.00 -4.71 6.62
CA ILE A 281 13.06 -5.66 7.21
C ILE A 281 11.92 -5.82 6.21
N ALA A 282 11.84 -6.99 5.58
CA ALA A 282 10.83 -7.30 4.58
C ALA A 282 9.63 -8.04 5.19
N PHE A 283 8.46 -7.73 4.68
CA PHE A 283 7.18 -8.30 5.13
C PHE A 283 6.37 -8.78 3.94
N ALA A 284 5.65 -9.88 4.14
CA ALA A 284 4.60 -10.29 3.22
C ALA A 284 3.57 -11.18 3.95
N SER A 285 2.47 -11.49 3.28
CA SER A 285 1.47 -12.40 3.82
C SER A 285 0.59 -12.98 2.72
N THR A 286 -0.06 -14.09 3.02
CA THR A 286 -1.10 -14.67 2.16
C THR A 286 -2.49 -14.07 2.38
N ALA A 287 -2.62 -12.99 3.16
CA ALA A 287 -3.92 -12.39 3.49
C ALA A 287 -4.75 -11.96 2.27
N LYS A 288 -4.09 -11.64 1.15
CA LYS A 288 -4.75 -11.33 -0.13
C LYS A 288 -4.63 -12.46 -1.17
N VAL A 289 -4.06 -13.60 -0.77
CA VAL A 289 -3.89 -14.81 -1.58
C VAL A 289 -4.95 -15.84 -1.24
N THR A 290 -5.18 -16.04 0.08
CA THR A 290 -6.12 -17.03 0.61
C THR A 290 -7.26 -16.33 1.37
N PHE A 291 -7.24 -16.39 2.70
CA PHE A 291 -8.24 -15.76 3.54
C PHE A 291 -7.67 -14.58 4.31
N PRO A 292 -8.22 -13.35 4.16
CA PRO A 292 -7.71 -12.17 4.87
C PRO A 292 -7.69 -12.30 6.39
N SER A 293 -8.62 -13.04 6.96
CA SER A 293 -8.74 -13.24 8.42
C SER A 293 -7.90 -14.39 8.96
N SER A 294 -7.35 -15.23 8.10
CA SER A 294 -6.61 -16.43 8.46
C SER A 294 -5.41 -16.66 7.52
N GLY A 295 -4.74 -15.59 7.13
CA GLY A 295 -3.54 -15.65 6.30
C GLY A 295 -2.34 -16.21 7.08
N MET A 296 -1.25 -16.39 6.36
CA MET A 296 0.08 -16.69 6.89
C MET A 296 0.96 -15.48 6.60
N ALA A 297 1.49 -14.83 7.63
CA ALA A 297 2.36 -13.67 7.48
C ALA A 297 3.81 -14.02 7.89
N TRP A 298 4.75 -13.31 7.27
CA TRP A 298 6.16 -13.47 7.61
C TRP A 298 6.94 -12.16 7.58
N VAL A 299 8.04 -12.16 8.32
CA VAL A 299 9.08 -11.15 8.28
C VAL A 299 10.39 -11.81 7.91
N ALA A 300 11.18 -11.14 7.08
CA ALA A 300 12.51 -11.54 6.69
C ALA A 300 13.47 -10.37 6.88
N ALA A 301 14.67 -10.64 7.39
CA ALA A 301 15.69 -9.63 7.64
C ALA A 301 17.07 -10.26 7.73
N SER A 302 18.09 -9.45 7.98
CA SER A 302 19.44 -9.93 8.27
C SER A 302 19.47 -10.87 9.49
N PRO A 303 20.48 -11.73 9.63
CA PRO A 303 20.62 -12.59 10.81
C PRO A 303 20.62 -11.83 12.14
N ALA A 304 21.19 -10.61 12.17
CA ALA A 304 21.23 -9.79 13.37
C ALA A 304 19.84 -9.28 13.76
N ASP A 305 19.11 -8.72 12.80
CA ASP A 305 17.76 -8.19 13.02
C ASP A 305 16.75 -9.33 13.32
N ILE A 306 16.89 -10.50 12.66
CA ILE A 306 16.05 -11.67 12.98
C ILE A 306 16.26 -12.12 14.43
N LYS A 307 17.49 -12.13 14.91
CA LYS A 307 17.78 -12.50 16.31
C LYS A 307 17.14 -11.52 17.30
N GLU A 308 17.13 -10.24 16.98
CA GLU A 308 16.50 -9.20 17.79
C GLU A 308 14.97 -9.33 17.76
N ILE A 309 14.37 -9.51 16.58
CA ILE A 309 12.93 -9.76 16.42
C ILE A 309 12.49 -11.02 17.14
N GLN A 310 13.29 -12.10 17.09
CA GLN A 310 13.06 -13.32 17.85
C GLN A 310 13.01 -13.05 19.36
N SER A 311 13.91 -12.22 19.87
CA SER A 311 13.94 -11.85 21.29
C SER A 311 12.67 -11.11 21.72
N ALA A 312 12.15 -10.22 20.86
CA ALA A 312 10.88 -9.52 21.07
C ALA A 312 9.69 -10.48 21.06
N PHE A 313 9.61 -11.33 20.05
CA PHE A 313 8.48 -12.24 19.86
C PHE A 313 8.43 -13.36 20.92
N LYS A 314 9.58 -13.83 21.41
CA LYS A 314 9.67 -14.84 22.45
C LYS A 314 8.97 -14.45 23.75
N VAL A 315 8.92 -13.16 24.06
CA VAL A 315 8.21 -12.66 25.27
C VAL A 315 6.70 -12.65 25.04
N ALA A 316 6.27 -12.33 23.82
CA ALA A 316 4.85 -12.17 23.50
C ALA A 316 4.18 -13.48 23.09
N ARG A 317 4.93 -14.45 22.57
CA ARG A 317 4.39 -15.66 21.93
C ARG A 317 5.19 -16.91 22.28
N VAL A 318 4.48 -17.98 22.65
CA VAL A 318 5.08 -19.31 22.85
C VAL A 318 5.12 -20.08 21.54
N SER A 319 4.08 -19.93 20.72
CA SER A 319 3.92 -20.62 19.45
C SER A 319 3.03 -19.78 18.52
N PRO A 320 3.30 -19.74 17.20
CA PRO A 320 2.41 -19.15 16.23
C PRO A 320 1.23 -20.06 15.87
N GLU A 321 0.36 -19.63 14.95
CA GLU A 321 -0.83 -20.35 14.46
C GLU A 321 -0.42 -21.44 13.45
N LYS A 322 0.21 -22.52 13.92
CA LYS A 322 0.84 -23.55 13.10
C LYS A 322 -0.13 -24.38 12.26
N ILE A 323 -1.35 -24.59 12.75
CA ILE A 323 -2.40 -25.27 11.97
C ILE A 323 -2.69 -24.48 10.68
N SER A 324 -2.82 -23.16 10.77
CA SER A 324 -3.01 -22.31 9.59
C SER A 324 -1.80 -22.38 8.65
N GLN A 325 -0.59 -22.37 9.19
CA GLN A 325 0.64 -22.49 8.39
C GLN A 325 0.68 -23.81 7.63
N LEU A 326 0.39 -24.94 8.31
CA LEU A 326 0.38 -26.26 7.70
C LEU A 326 -0.67 -26.36 6.57
N ALA A 327 -1.89 -25.82 6.79
CA ALA A 327 -2.92 -25.78 5.77
C ALA A 327 -2.47 -24.99 4.53
N HIS A 328 -1.83 -23.82 4.73
CA HIS A 328 -1.32 -23.01 3.63
C HIS A 328 -0.25 -23.74 2.82
N VAL A 329 0.74 -24.33 3.48
CA VAL A 329 1.82 -25.02 2.79
C VAL A 329 1.30 -26.23 2.02
N ARG A 330 0.36 -26.98 2.56
CA ARG A 330 -0.26 -28.13 1.87
C ARG A 330 -1.08 -27.69 0.66
N PHE A 331 -1.83 -26.60 0.79
CA PHE A 331 -2.68 -26.06 -0.27
C PHE A 331 -1.87 -25.40 -1.40
N LEU A 332 -0.92 -24.53 -1.04
CA LEU A 332 -0.12 -23.77 -2.00
C LEU A 332 1.10 -24.56 -2.52
N LYS A 333 1.61 -25.49 -1.73
CA LYS A 333 2.73 -26.41 -1.98
C LYS A 333 4.08 -25.71 -2.12
N ASP A 334 4.28 -24.94 -3.19
CA ASP A 334 5.54 -24.32 -3.61
C ASP A 334 5.24 -23.01 -4.40
N THR A 335 6.28 -22.40 -4.94
CA THR A 335 6.17 -21.20 -5.81
C THR A 335 5.29 -21.44 -7.03
N HIS A 336 5.34 -22.60 -7.69
CA HIS A 336 4.46 -22.90 -8.82
C HIS A 336 3.00 -23.03 -8.39
N GLY A 337 2.74 -23.62 -7.22
CA GLY A 337 1.39 -23.75 -6.68
C GLY A 337 0.76 -22.40 -6.35
N ILE A 338 1.52 -21.50 -5.72
CA ILE A 338 1.02 -20.15 -5.44
C ILE A 338 0.85 -19.32 -6.71
N GLU A 339 1.74 -19.44 -7.70
CA GLU A 339 1.61 -18.78 -9.01
C GLU A 339 0.35 -19.24 -9.75
N ALA A 340 0.11 -20.56 -9.81
CA ALA A 340 -1.09 -21.13 -10.40
C ALA A 340 -2.37 -20.68 -9.67
N HIS A 341 -2.31 -20.51 -8.35
CA HIS A 341 -3.42 -19.96 -7.57
C HIS A 341 -3.65 -18.49 -7.89
N MET A 342 -2.59 -17.68 -7.94
CA MET A 342 -2.68 -16.26 -8.27
C MET A 342 -3.11 -15.97 -9.70
N GLN A 343 -2.85 -16.89 -10.65
CA GLN A 343 -3.40 -16.78 -12.00
C GLN A 343 -4.94 -16.77 -12.01
N LYS A 344 -5.58 -17.55 -11.14
CA LYS A 344 -7.04 -17.52 -10.96
C LYS A 344 -7.53 -16.20 -10.36
N HIS A 345 -6.75 -15.61 -9.45
CA HIS A 345 -7.03 -14.25 -8.95
C HIS A 345 -6.92 -13.21 -10.06
N ALA A 346 -5.90 -13.32 -10.93
CA ALA A 346 -5.70 -12.42 -12.06
C ALA A 346 -6.90 -12.44 -13.03
N GLU A 347 -7.47 -13.63 -13.31
CA GLU A 347 -8.66 -13.79 -14.15
C GLU A 347 -9.88 -13.05 -13.59
N LEU A 348 -10.00 -12.97 -12.26
CA LEU A 348 -11.07 -12.23 -11.58
C LEU A 348 -10.81 -10.72 -11.49
N LEU A 349 -9.55 -10.31 -11.38
CA LEU A 349 -9.17 -8.90 -11.19
C LEU A 349 -9.07 -8.15 -12.51
N ARG A 350 -8.45 -8.74 -13.54
CA ARG A 350 -8.23 -8.07 -14.84
C ARG A 350 -9.49 -7.38 -15.38
N PRO A 351 -10.65 -8.05 -15.50
CA PRO A 351 -11.85 -7.40 -16.06
C PRO A 351 -12.30 -6.16 -15.28
N ARG A 352 -12.00 -6.10 -13.98
CA ARG A 352 -12.34 -4.94 -13.13
C ARG A 352 -11.44 -3.75 -13.42
N PHE A 353 -10.16 -3.98 -13.59
CA PHE A 353 -9.19 -2.93 -13.95
C PHE A 353 -9.41 -2.43 -15.38
N ASP A 354 -9.68 -3.35 -16.31
CA ASP A 354 -10.06 -3.00 -17.70
C ASP A 354 -11.34 -2.14 -17.74
N LEU A 355 -12.32 -2.44 -16.88
CA LEU A 355 -13.53 -1.65 -16.74
C LEU A 355 -13.25 -0.24 -16.22
N VAL A 356 -12.40 -0.11 -15.19
CA VAL A 356 -12.00 1.21 -14.65
C VAL A 356 -11.32 2.04 -15.73
N GLU A 357 -10.32 1.46 -16.42
CA GLU A 357 -9.57 2.13 -17.48
C GLU A 357 -10.51 2.61 -18.59
N ARG A 358 -11.33 1.74 -19.12
CA ARG A 358 -12.28 2.05 -20.18
C ARG A 358 -13.24 3.17 -19.78
N LYS A 359 -13.86 3.07 -18.60
CA LYS A 359 -14.85 4.05 -18.12
C LYS A 359 -14.22 5.42 -17.86
N LEU A 360 -13.03 5.48 -17.26
CA LEU A 360 -12.33 6.74 -17.04
C LEU A 360 -11.91 7.37 -18.36
N GLN A 361 -11.39 6.58 -19.30
CA GLN A 361 -11.00 7.07 -20.63
C GLN A 361 -12.21 7.59 -21.42
N GLU A 362 -13.30 6.83 -21.49
CA GLU A 362 -14.53 7.23 -22.18
C GLU A 362 -15.21 8.45 -21.51
N GLY A 363 -15.16 8.51 -20.17
CA GLY A 363 -15.83 9.55 -19.42
C GLY A 363 -15.05 10.85 -19.25
N LEU A 364 -13.73 10.79 -19.13
CA LEU A 364 -12.89 11.91 -18.72
C LEU A 364 -11.72 12.20 -19.67
N GLY A 365 -11.33 11.24 -20.55
CA GLY A 365 -10.13 11.37 -21.39
C GLY A 365 -10.08 12.66 -22.19
N ASP A 366 -11.14 12.97 -22.92
CA ASP A 366 -11.20 14.17 -23.77
C ASP A 366 -11.34 15.49 -22.97
N LEU A 367 -11.65 15.40 -21.68
CA LEU A 367 -11.86 16.58 -20.83
C LEU A 367 -10.56 17.12 -20.23
N ALA A 368 -9.52 16.31 -20.18
CA ALA A 368 -8.23 16.62 -19.56
C ALA A 368 -8.37 17.20 -18.12
N VAL A 369 -9.37 16.72 -17.36
CA VAL A 369 -9.65 17.16 -15.99
C VAL A 369 -8.93 16.33 -14.93
N ALA A 370 -8.34 15.20 -15.31
CA ALA A 370 -7.74 14.28 -14.38
C ALA A 370 -6.65 13.42 -15.06
N THR A 371 -5.83 12.81 -14.23
CA THR A 371 -4.91 11.73 -14.61
C THR A 371 -5.14 10.53 -13.69
N TRP A 372 -4.78 9.34 -14.14
CA TRP A 372 -4.86 8.12 -13.32
C TRP A 372 -3.76 7.14 -13.66
N SER A 373 -3.46 6.25 -12.71
CA SER A 373 -2.47 5.21 -12.92
C SER A 373 -3.02 4.04 -13.73
N HIS A 374 -2.12 3.34 -14.46
CA HIS A 374 -2.42 2.17 -15.28
C HIS A 374 -1.73 0.92 -14.71
N PRO A 375 -2.17 0.42 -13.53
CA PRO A 375 -1.47 -0.66 -12.85
C PRO A 375 -1.55 -1.97 -13.63
N LYS A 376 -0.50 -2.79 -13.54
CA LYS A 376 -0.45 -4.16 -14.08
C LYS A 376 -0.65 -5.22 -13.00
N GLY A 377 -0.93 -4.81 -11.77
CA GLY A 377 -1.15 -5.65 -10.61
C GLY A 377 -1.61 -4.86 -9.40
N GLY A 378 -1.76 -5.53 -8.27
CA GLY A 378 -2.25 -4.94 -7.05
C GLY A 378 -3.77 -4.77 -7.00
N TYR A 379 -4.24 -3.84 -6.17
CA TYR A 379 -5.67 -3.70 -5.83
C TYR A 379 -6.25 -2.31 -6.05
N PHE A 380 -5.46 -1.36 -6.57
CA PHE A 380 -5.85 0.04 -6.61
C PHE A 380 -5.49 0.73 -7.91
N VAL A 381 -6.28 1.77 -8.21
CA VAL A 381 -5.95 2.79 -9.20
C VAL A 381 -5.84 4.12 -8.46
N SER A 382 -4.74 4.85 -8.67
CA SER A 382 -4.55 6.21 -8.17
C SER A 382 -5.12 7.19 -9.17
N PHE A 383 -6.01 8.04 -8.74
CA PHE A 383 -6.64 9.07 -9.54
C PHE A 383 -6.28 10.45 -8.98
N ASP A 384 -5.91 11.38 -9.84
CA ASP A 384 -5.60 12.75 -9.48
C ASP A 384 -6.50 13.72 -10.25
N GLY A 385 -7.42 14.37 -9.53
CA GLY A 385 -8.32 15.39 -10.07
C GLY A 385 -7.69 16.79 -10.09
N PRO A 386 -8.45 17.83 -10.45
CA PRO A 386 -7.98 19.21 -10.36
C PRO A 386 -7.53 19.57 -8.94
N VAL A 387 -6.60 20.52 -8.83
CA VAL A 387 -6.15 21.04 -7.53
C VAL A 387 -7.34 21.53 -6.70
N GLY A 388 -7.46 21.09 -5.45
CA GLY A 388 -8.55 21.43 -4.53
C GLY A 388 -9.86 20.66 -4.76
N SER A 389 -9.85 19.56 -5.51
CA SER A 389 -11.07 18.86 -5.91
C SER A 389 -11.37 17.55 -5.19
N ALA A 390 -10.36 16.87 -4.66
CA ALA A 390 -10.53 15.47 -4.22
C ALA A 390 -11.61 15.32 -3.13
N ARG A 391 -11.61 16.17 -2.12
CA ARG A 391 -12.64 16.15 -1.06
C ARG A 391 -14.03 16.41 -1.61
N ALA A 392 -14.17 17.38 -2.52
CA ALA A 392 -15.45 17.72 -3.13
C ALA A 392 -15.95 16.57 -4.02
N ILE A 393 -15.07 15.92 -4.78
CA ILE A 393 -15.42 14.75 -5.62
C ILE A 393 -15.88 13.57 -4.74
N VAL A 394 -15.12 13.23 -3.69
CA VAL A 394 -15.47 12.13 -2.78
C VAL A 394 -16.79 12.41 -2.05
N SER A 395 -16.99 13.65 -1.56
CA SER A 395 -18.27 14.06 -0.95
C SER A 395 -19.42 13.94 -1.93
N ARG A 396 -19.24 14.37 -3.17
CA ARG A 396 -20.28 14.31 -4.21
C ARG A 396 -20.61 12.88 -4.61
N ALA A 397 -19.60 12.02 -4.75
CA ALA A 397 -19.82 10.59 -5.00
C ALA A 397 -20.62 9.94 -3.86
N HIS A 398 -20.33 10.29 -2.60
CA HIS A 398 -21.07 9.80 -1.43
C HIS A 398 -22.53 10.26 -1.45
N GLU A 399 -22.80 11.53 -1.76
CA GLU A 399 -24.17 12.05 -1.90
C GLU A 399 -24.97 11.30 -2.96
N LEU A 400 -24.30 10.80 -4.01
CA LEU A 400 -24.90 10.02 -5.09
C LEU A 400 -24.91 8.51 -4.83
N GLY A 401 -24.50 8.07 -3.62
CA GLY A 401 -24.61 6.69 -3.16
C GLY A 401 -23.37 5.81 -3.34
N VAL A 402 -22.18 6.41 -3.55
CA VAL A 402 -20.91 5.67 -3.65
C VAL A 402 -19.95 6.08 -2.56
N THR A 403 -19.60 5.14 -1.68
CA THR A 403 -18.58 5.33 -0.65
C THR A 403 -17.19 5.13 -1.25
N MET A 404 -16.31 6.13 -1.07
CA MET A 404 -14.90 6.11 -1.45
C MET A 404 -14.00 6.15 -0.22
N THR A 405 -12.73 5.82 -0.38
CA THR A 405 -11.73 6.17 0.64
C THR A 405 -11.75 7.68 0.88
N PRO A 406 -11.73 8.16 2.13
CA PRO A 406 -11.68 9.60 2.40
C PRO A 406 -10.51 10.26 1.68
N ALA A 407 -10.75 11.40 1.04
CA ALA A 407 -9.69 12.17 0.39
C ALA A 407 -8.63 12.59 1.42
N GLY A 408 -7.37 12.49 1.03
CA GLY A 408 -6.22 12.72 1.90
C GLY A 408 -5.77 11.49 2.71
N ALA A 409 -6.55 10.41 2.80
CA ALA A 409 -6.15 9.22 3.57
C ALA A 409 -4.84 8.59 3.08
N THR A 410 -4.50 8.74 1.80
CA THR A 410 -3.25 8.26 1.20
C THR A 410 -2.03 9.12 1.52
N TRP A 411 -2.20 10.13 2.38
CA TRP A 411 -1.15 11.06 2.80
C TRP A 411 -0.97 11.05 4.31
N PRO A 412 0.26 11.29 4.81
CA PRO A 412 0.49 11.44 6.24
C PRO A 412 -0.44 12.48 6.87
N SER A 413 -0.98 12.14 8.05
CA SER A 413 -1.94 13.00 8.77
C SER A 413 -3.22 13.36 8.00
N GLY A 414 -3.55 12.60 6.93
CA GLY A 414 -4.73 12.85 6.12
C GLY A 414 -4.69 14.14 5.29
N LYS A 415 -3.49 14.67 5.02
CA LYS A 415 -3.29 15.97 4.37
C LYS A 415 -2.59 15.82 3.02
N ASP A 416 -3.37 15.67 1.95
CA ASP A 416 -2.89 15.89 0.59
C ASP A 416 -2.66 17.40 0.39
N PRO A 417 -1.43 17.85 0.08
CA PRO A 417 -1.12 19.28 -0.03
C PRO A 417 -1.83 19.98 -1.17
N PHE A 418 -2.31 19.22 -2.17
CA PHE A 418 -3.00 19.76 -3.35
C PHE A 418 -4.48 19.36 -3.41
N ASP A 419 -4.93 18.47 -2.52
CA ASP A 419 -6.30 17.93 -2.52
C ASP A 419 -6.71 17.40 -3.90
N THR A 420 -5.84 16.55 -4.49
CA THR A 420 -6.00 15.98 -5.84
C THR A 420 -6.25 14.49 -5.83
N ASN A 421 -5.62 13.77 -4.88
CA ASN A 421 -5.50 12.31 -4.93
C ASN A 421 -6.73 11.58 -4.37
N ILE A 422 -7.22 10.64 -5.16
CA ILE A 422 -8.32 9.73 -4.80
C ILE A 422 -7.91 8.30 -5.11
N ARG A 423 -8.09 7.40 -4.15
CA ARG A 423 -7.85 5.97 -4.33
C ARG A 423 -9.12 5.26 -4.78
N ILE A 424 -9.08 4.61 -5.93
CA ILE A 424 -10.14 3.74 -6.46
C ILE A 424 -9.78 2.30 -6.13
N ALA A 425 -10.71 1.55 -5.50
CA ALA A 425 -10.54 0.16 -5.11
C ALA A 425 -11.53 -0.76 -5.85
N PRO A 426 -11.19 -1.26 -7.06
CA PRO A 426 -12.11 -2.03 -7.89
C PRO A 426 -12.20 -3.52 -7.51
N SER A 427 -11.37 -4.01 -6.57
CA SER A 427 -11.21 -5.45 -6.31
C SER A 427 -12.43 -6.12 -5.68
N TYR A 428 -13.23 -5.40 -4.88
CA TYR A 428 -14.30 -5.98 -4.07
C TYR A 428 -15.67 -6.03 -4.75
N PRO A 429 -16.19 -4.94 -5.40
CA PRO A 429 -17.53 -4.94 -5.98
C PRO A 429 -17.65 -5.93 -7.15
N THR A 430 -18.87 -6.33 -7.48
CA THR A 430 -19.15 -7.04 -8.73
C THR A 430 -18.86 -6.12 -9.93
N LEU A 431 -18.80 -6.68 -11.15
CA LEU A 431 -18.59 -5.83 -12.34
C LEU A 431 -19.74 -4.86 -12.56
N GLU A 432 -20.99 -5.26 -12.28
CA GLU A 432 -22.18 -4.44 -12.40
C GLU A 432 -22.20 -3.31 -11.35
N GLU A 433 -21.83 -3.63 -10.11
CA GLU A 433 -21.69 -2.64 -9.03
C GLU A 433 -20.57 -1.65 -9.34
N LEU A 434 -19.43 -2.13 -9.85
CA LEU A 434 -18.30 -1.31 -10.22
C LEU A 434 -18.64 -0.37 -11.38
N ASP A 435 -19.34 -0.87 -12.42
CA ASP A 435 -19.79 -0.06 -13.56
C ASP A 435 -20.68 1.09 -13.09
N ALA A 436 -21.68 0.79 -12.27
CA ALA A 436 -22.58 1.80 -11.72
C ALA A 436 -21.85 2.80 -10.79
N ALA A 437 -20.89 2.34 -9.99
CA ALA A 437 -20.11 3.20 -9.11
C ALA A 437 -19.19 4.14 -9.89
N LEU A 438 -18.62 3.67 -11.00
CA LEU A 438 -17.79 4.50 -11.89
C LEU A 438 -18.61 5.55 -12.63
N ASP A 439 -19.86 5.25 -13.02
CA ASP A 439 -20.76 6.27 -13.58
C ASP A 439 -21.00 7.42 -12.60
N VAL A 440 -21.25 7.09 -11.33
CA VAL A 440 -21.39 8.09 -10.26
C VAL A 440 -20.10 8.89 -10.07
N PHE A 441 -18.96 8.19 -9.98
CA PHE A 441 -17.67 8.82 -9.80
C PHE A 441 -17.34 9.80 -10.92
N ILE A 442 -17.51 9.40 -12.19
CA ILE A 442 -17.27 10.22 -13.37
C ILE A 442 -18.15 11.47 -13.36
N VAL A 443 -19.44 11.34 -13.02
CA VAL A 443 -20.36 12.49 -12.93
C VAL A 443 -19.94 13.43 -11.80
N ALA A 444 -19.50 12.90 -10.66
CA ALA A 444 -18.97 13.71 -9.55
C ALA A 444 -17.71 14.48 -9.97
N VAL A 445 -16.77 13.84 -10.67
CA VAL A 445 -15.56 14.50 -11.21
C VAL A 445 -15.95 15.61 -12.17
N LYS A 446 -16.81 15.33 -13.15
CA LYS A 446 -17.27 16.34 -14.14
C LYS A 446 -17.91 17.53 -13.45
N GLN A 447 -18.80 17.30 -12.50
CA GLN A 447 -19.54 18.35 -11.82
C GLN A 447 -18.62 19.26 -10.99
N VAL A 448 -17.69 18.65 -10.24
CA VAL A 448 -16.73 19.42 -9.44
C VAL A 448 -15.77 20.19 -10.33
N SER A 449 -15.22 19.57 -11.38
CA SER A 449 -14.28 20.21 -12.30
C SER A 449 -14.91 21.40 -13.05
N ALA A 450 -16.15 21.25 -13.51
CA ALA A 450 -16.88 22.34 -14.18
C ALA A 450 -17.22 23.50 -13.22
N ARG A 451 -17.52 23.19 -11.94
CA ARG A 451 -17.74 24.21 -10.90
C ARG A 451 -16.45 24.95 -10.57
N LEU A 452 -15.33 24.27 -10.45
CA LEU A 452 -14.02 24.91 -10.24
C LEU A 452 -13.68 25.87 -11.38
N ALA A 453 -13.94 25.50 -12.63
CA ALA A 453 -13.73 26.38 -13.77
C ALA A 453 -14.56 27.69 -13.70
N LYS A 454 -15.74 27.68 -13.05
CA LYS A 454 -16.51 28.89 -12.74
C LYS A 454 -15.85 29.73 -11.64
N VAL A 455 -15.40 29.08 -10.57
CA VAL A 455 -14.73 29.76 -9.45
C VAL A 455 -13.46 30.46 -9.92
N ASP A 456 -12.68 29.83 -10.79
CA ASP A 456 -11.45 30.38 -11.36
C ASP A 456 -11.72 31.65 -12.18
N ARG A 457 -12.95 31.82 -12.69
CA ARG A 457 -13.40 33.04 -13.40
C ARG A 457 -14.02 34.09 -12.46
N GLY A 458 -13.98 33.90 -11.15
CA GLY A 458 -14.60 34.77 -10.17
C GLY A 458 -16.14 34.72 -10.16
N GLN A 459 -16.74 33.66 -10.74
CA GLN A 459 -18.20 33.51 -10.81
C GLN A 459 -18.72 32.71 -9.59
N SER A 460 -19.92 33.06 -9.11
CA SER A 460 -20.57 32.32 -8.03
C SER A 460 -20.95 30.89 -8.49
N VAL A 461 -20.69 29.92 -7.65
CA VAL A 461 -21.06 28.50 -7.87
C VAL A 461 -22.48 28.20 -7.39
N TRP A 462 -23.07 29.16 -6.67
CA TRP A 462 -24.41 29.10 -6.11
C TRP A 462 -25.32 30.03 -6.90
N GLY A 463 -26.00 29.50 -7.86
CA GLY A 463 -27.04 30.14 -8.61
C GLY A 463 -28.26 29.26 -8.73
#